data_5e12c9d4b105b4efc5fde82cc79572d0
#
_entry.id   5e12c9d4b105b4efc5fde82cc79572d0
#
_cell.length_a   1.000
_cell.length_b   1.000
_cell.length_c   1.000
_cell.angle_alpha   90.00
_cell.angle_beta   90.00
_cell.angle_gamma   90.00
#
_symmetry.space_group_name_H-M   'P 1'
#
loop_
_entity.id
_entity.type
_entity.pdbx_description
1 polymer ?
#
loop_
_entity_poly.entity_id
_entity_poly.type
_entity_poly.pdbx_seq_one_letter_code
_entity_poly.pdbx_strand_id
1 'polypeptide(L)'
;RNPKWVLGTVSPGRLEALSRDGAFLDRVQKMKNEYEAYMSYKDTWFSKNHDPRENDMLVAYFSMEYGIGEGLPIYSGGLGMLSGDHLKSASDLAVPLVGVGLLYRKGYVQQVLNRDNWQVERYPENDWYNMPVQIVKNAQGGPLRIDVQLDGENIKVGIWKVPVGRNSLILLDTNLPENSPQVRPITEQLYGGDRENRIC
;
A
#
# COMPACT_ATOMS: atom_id res chain seq x y z
N ARG A 1 -11.06 7.27 -3.60
CA ARG A 1 -10.71 7.83 -4.94
C ARG A 1 -9.26 7.49 -5.22
N ASN A 2 -8.99 6.86 -6.38
CA ASN A 2 -7.65 6.43 -6.77
C ASN A 2 -7.04 7.46 -7.73
N PRO A 3 -6.04 8.26 -7.34
CA PRO A 3 -5.46 9.31 -8.18
C PRO A 3 -4.74 8.75 -9.41
N LYS A 4 -4.12 7.58 -9.32
CA LYS A 4 -3.43 6.94 -10.42
C LYS A 4 -4.42 6.51 -11.52
N TRP A 5 -5.57 5.96 -11.12
CA TRP A 5 -6.66 5.65 -12.03
C TRP A 5 -7.22 6.91 -12.71
N VAL A 6 -7.42 7.99 -11.94
CA VAL A 6 -7.89 9.28 -12.51
C VAL A 6 -6.92 9.79 -13.56
N LEU A 7 -5.61 9.78 -13.30
CA LEU A 7 -4.60 10.22 -14.27
C LEU A 7 -4.55 9.32 -15.50
N GLY A 8 -4.79 8.02 -15.36
CA GLY A 8 -4.84 7.09 -16.49
C GLY A 8 -6.12 7.18 -17.34
N THR A 9 -7.19 7.77 -16.80
CA THR A 9 -8.50 7.86 -17.49
C THR A 9 -8.86 9.27 -17.98
N VAL A 10 -8.16 10.31 -17.50
CA VAL A 10 -8.38 11.67 -17.96
C VAL A 10 -7.97 11.82 -19.43
N SER A 11 -8.80 12.46 -20.25
CA SER A 11 -8.51 12.61 -21.68
C SER A 11 -7.32 13.56 -21.92
N PRO A 12 -6.52 13.31 -22.98
CA PRO A 12 -5.41 14.20 -23.35
C PRO A 12 -5.86 15.66 -23.56
N GLY A 13 -6.99 15.88 -24.20
CA GLY A 13 -7.56 17.23 -24.40
C GLY A 13 -7.91 17.94 -23.08
N ARG A 14 -8.36 17.20 -22.06
CA ARG A 14 -8.61 17.76 -20.74
C ARG A 14 -7.29 18.15 -20.05
N LEU A 15 -6.25 17.31 -20.15
CA LEU A 15 -4.93 17.63 -19.62
C LEU A 15 -4.34 18.87 -20.29
N GLU A 16 -4.46 18.96 -21.61
CA GLU A 16 -4.00 20.13 -22.37
C GLU A 16 -4.75 21.42 -21.97
N ALA A 17 -6.07 21.34 -21.79
CA ALA A 17 -6.84 22.48 -21.30
C ALA A 17 -6.39 22.91 -19.89
N LEU A 18 -6.18 21.96 -18.97
CA LEU A 18 -5.71 22.23 -17.63
C LEU A 18 -4.27 22.79 -17.59
N SER A 19 -3.41 22.39 -18.54
CA SER A 19 -2.05 22.92 -18.64
C SER A 19 -1.99 24.40 -19.04
N ARG A 20 -3.11 24.97 -19.53
CA ARG A 20 -3.26 26.39 -19.88
C ARG A 20 -4.10 27.16 -18.86
N ASP A 21 -4.67 26.48 -17.87
CA ASP A 21 -5.47 27.11 -16.81
C ASP A 21 -4.57 27.57 -15.67
N GLY A 22 -4.30 28.87 -15.59
CA GLY A 22 -3.44 29.48 -14.59
C GLY A 22 -3.91 29.19 -13.16
N ALA A 23 -5.22 29.27 -12.89
CA ALA A 23 -5.74 28.98 -11.55
C ALA A 23 -5.58 27.50 -11.14
N PHE A 24 -5.64 26.59 -12.11
CA PHE A 24 -5.33 25.18 -11.86
C PHE A 24 -3.85 24.98 -11.58
N LEU A 25 -2.97 25.58 -12.39
CA LEU A 25 -1.53 25.47 -12.21
C LEU A 25 -1.06 26.05 -10.88
N ASP A 26 -1.63 27.19 -10.45
CA ASP A 26 -1.33 27.76 -9.12
C ASP A 26 -1.69 26.80 -7.99
N ARG A 27 -2.83 26.11 -8.08
CA ARG A 27 -3.20 25.09 -7.09
C ARG A 27 -2.24 23.92 -7.09
N VAL A 28 -1.85 23.44 -8.27
CA VAL A 28 -0.86 22.36 -8.40
C VAL A 28 0.48 22.77 -7.78
N GLN A 29 0.93 23.99 -8.10
CA GLN A 29 2.19 24.51 -7.56
C GLN A 29 2.14 24.67 -6.03
N LYS A 30 1.01 25.16 -5.48
CA LYS A 30 0.80 25.25 -4.05
C LYS A 30 0.91 23.89 -3.38
N MET A 31 0.18 22.88 -3.89
CA MET A 31 0.22 21.51 -3.34
C MET A 31 1.62 20.90 -3.42
N LYS A 32 2.33 21.14 -4.53
CA LYS A 32 3.71 20.71 -4.69
C LYS A 32 4.62 21.34 -3.63
N ASN A 33 4.52 22.64 -3.42
CA ASN A 33 5.32 23.35 -2.42
C ASN A 33 5.03 22.86 -1.00
N GLU A 34 3.76 22.62 -0.65
CA GLU A 34 3.35 22.03 0.63
C GLU A 34 3.95 20.64 0.83
N TYR A 35 3.90 19.79 -0.19
CA TYR A 35 4.49 18.46 -0.15
C TYR A 35 6.02 18.50 0.00
N GLU A 36 6.72 19.34 -0.77
CA GLU A 36 8.15 19.49 -0.69
C GLU A 36 8.58 20.06 0.67
N ALA A 37 7.86 21.03 1.22
CA ALA A 37 8.07 21.55 2.55
C ALA A 37 7.90 20.46 3.62
N TYR A 38 6.83 19.65 3.52
CA TYR A 38 6.63 18.52 4.42
C TYR A 38 7.79 17.52 4.34
N MET A 39 8.19 17.10 3.14
CA MET A 39 9.24 16.09 2.95
C MET A 39 10.63 16.58 3.36
N SER A 40 10.91 17.87 3.21
CA SER A 40 12.21 18.47 3.54
C SER A 40 12.34 18.98 4.98
N TYR A 41 11.21 19.07 5.72
CA TYR A 41 11.21 19.56 7.10
C TYR A 41 11.99 18.62 8.03
N LYS A 42 13.03 19.15 8.64
CA LYS A 42 13.99 18.37 9.45
C LYS A 42 13.79 18.55 10.95
N ASP A 43 13.11 19.62 11.38
CA ASP A 43 12.92 19.96 12.79
C ASP A 43 11.75 19.19 13.40
N THR A 44 11.72 17.87 13.18
CA THR A 44 10.65 16.96 13.57
C THR A 44 10.76 16.55 15.04
N TRP A 45 9.70 15.91 15.57
CA TRP A 45 9.73 15.39 16.94
C TRP A 45 10.88 14.38 17.12
N PHE A 46 11.08 13.47 16.18
CA PHE A 46 12.11 12.45 16.26
C PHE A 46 13.50 13.08 16.26
N SER A 47 13.78 14.04 15.37
CA SER A 47 15.08 14.68 15.29
C SER A 47 15.45 15.49 16.57
N LYS A 48 14.43 15.96 17.30
CA LYS A 48 14.62 16.71 18.57
C LYS A 48 14.83 15.81 19.78
N ASN A 49 14.28 14.59 19.76
CA ASN A 49 14.20 13.73 20.94
C ASN A 49 15.03 12.44 20.81
N HIS A 50 15.67 12.24 19.67
CA HIS A 50 16.49 11.06 19.39
C HIS A 50 17.99 11.39 19.46
N ASP A 51 18.79 10.48 20.04
CA ASP A 51 20.25 10.64 20.09
C ASP A 51 20.83 10.43 18.67
N PRO A 52 21.55 11.41 18.10
CA PRO A 52 22.15 11.27 16.78
C PRO A 52 23.12 10.08 16.63
N ARG A 53 23.61 9.53 17.74
CA ARG A 53 24.48 8.33 17.74
C ARG A 53 23.73 7.03 17.43
N GLU A 54 22.40 7.04 17.49
CA GLU A 54 21.52 5.91 17.15
C GLU A 54 20.92 6.05 15.74
N ASN A 55 21.58 6.74 14.82
CA ASN A 55 21.06 7.06 13.49
C ASN A 55 20.75 5.84 12.60
N ASP A 56 21.21 4.63 12.98
CA ASP A 56 20.97 3.39 12.24
C ASP A 56 19.68 2.67 12.67
N MET A 57 18.88 3.27 13.56
CA MET A 57 17.62 2.67 13.99
C MET A 57 16.63 2.60 12.83
N LEU A 58 16.08 1.44 12.60
CA LEU A 58 14.92 1.22 11.72
C LEU A 58 13.95 0.26 12.41
N VAL A 59 12.70 0.69 12.54
CA VAL A 59 11.63 -0.12 13.12
C VAL A 59 10.80 -0.73 12.01
N ALA A 60 10.66 -2.06 12.00
CA ALA A 60 9.73 -2.76 11.12
C ALA A 60 8.43 -3.06 11.88
N TYR A 61 7.31 -2.54 11.38
CA TYR A 61 5.98 -2.78 11.93
C TYR A 61 5.21 -3.73 11.02
N PHE A 62 4.91 -4.92 11.52
CA PHE A 62 4.18 -5.95 10.79
C PHE A 62 2.69 -5.89 11.11
N SER A 63 1.85 -5.85 10.08
CA SER A 63 0.40 -5.96 10.22
C SER A 63 -0.19 -6.66 9.01
N MET A 64 -1.27 -7.41 9.24
CA MET A 64 -2.03 -8.04 8.16
C MET A 64 -2.85 -7.05 7.35
N GLU A 65 -3.13 -5.86 7.90
CA GLU A 65 -3.96 -4.83 7.28
C GLU A 65 -3.34 -3.45 7.40
N TYR A 66 -3.52 -2.62 6.35
CA TYR A 66 -3.15 -1.21 6.37
C TYR A 66 -4.20 -0.34 5.69
N GLY A 67 -4.95 0.44 6.48
CA GLY A 67 -5.90 1.45 6.01
C GLY A 67 -5.21 2.74 5.62
N ILE A 68 -4.49 2.75 4.51
CA ILE A 68 -3.76 3.95 4.03
C ILE A 68 -4.70 4.91 3.32
N GLY A 69 -5.62 4.41 2.53
CA GLY A 69 -6.59 5.21 1.79
C GLY A 69 -7.45 4.36 0.86
N GLU A 70 -8.50 4.96 0.30
CA GLU A 70 -9.47 4.28 -0.58
C GLU A 70 -8.86 3.68 -1.85
N GLY A 71 -7.71 4.20 -2.29
CA GLY A 71 -7.00 3.70 -3.47
C GLY A 71 -6.17 2.44 -3.22
N LEU A 72 -6.14 1.93 -1.98
CA LEU A 72 -5.39 0.73 -1.58
C LEU A 72 -6.27 -0.13 -0.65
N PRO A 73 -7.14 -0.99 -1.20
CA PRO A 73 -8.13 -1.74 -0.42
C PRO A 73 -7.53 -3.02 0.19
N ILE A 74 -6.56 -2.88 1.09
CA ILE A 74 -5.87 -3.95 1.83
C ILE A 74 -6.22 -3.94 3.32
N TYR A 75 -7.40 -3.51 3.69
CA TYR A 75 -7.90 -3.49 5.05
C TYR A 75 -9.42 -3.73 5.08
N SER A 76 -9.92 -4.14 6.24
CA SER A 76 -11.37 -4.32 6.45
C SER A 76 -11.92 -3.50 7.62
N GLY A 77 -11.21 -3.39 8.73
CA GLY A 77 -11.71 -2.82 9.96
C GLY A 77 -10.66 -2.06 10.79
N GLY A 78 -10.86 -2.08 12.10
CA GLY A 78 -10.08 -1.29 13.06
C GLY A 78 -8.59 -1.59 13.09
N LEU A 79 -8.19 -2.85 12.84
CA LEU A 79 -6.76 -3.22 12.75
C LEU A 79 -6.06 -2.44 11.65
N GLY A 80 -6.67 -2.39 10.46
CA GLY A 80 -6.10 -1.66 9.32
C GLY A 80 -6.08 -0.15 9.54
N MET A 81 -7.11 0.40 10.18
CA MET A 81 -7.14 1.83 10.54
C MET A 81 -6.02 2.17 11.51
N LEU A 82 -5.83 1.37 12.58
CA LEU A 82 -4.73 1.56 13.52
C LEU A 82 -3.36 1.50 12.84
N SER A 83 -3.12 0.48 12.01
CA SER A 83 -1.85 0.31 11.32
C SER A 83 -1.56 1.43 10.32
N GLY A 84 -2.59 1.88 9.60
CA GLY A 84 -2.50 2.99 8.66
C GLY A 84 -2.20 4.31 9.34
N ASP A 85 -2.91 4.62 10.42
CA ASP A 85 -2.72 5.85 11.20
C ASP A 85 -1.36 5.85 11.91
N HIS A 86 -0.93 4.70 12.45
CA HIS A 86 0.40 4.54 13.04
C HIS A 86 1.50 4.86 12.03
N LEU A 87 1.43 4.30 10.81
CA LEU A 87 2.43 4.56 9.78
C LEU A 87 2.43 6.02 9.31
N LYS A 88 1.26 6.66 9.20
CA LYS A 88 1.13 8.09 8.87
C LYS A 88 1.68 8.98 9.98
N SER A 89 1.34 8.70 11.24
CA SER A 89 1.85 9.44 12.40
C SER A 89 3.36 9.29 12.54
N ALA A 90 3.91 8.10 12.31
CA ALA A 90 5.35 7.90 12.29
C ALA A 90 6.03 8.73 11.19
N SER A 91 5.38 8.89 10.02
CA SER A 91 5.86 9.78 8.97
C SER A 91 5.85 11.25 9.39
N ASP A 92 4.79 11.71 10.05
CA ASP A 92 4.67 13.10 10.52
C ASP A 92 5.73 13.45 11.57
N LEU A 93 6.00 12.52 12.47
CA LEU A 93 7.03 12.64 13.51
C LEU A 93 8.44 12.34 12.99
N ALA A 94 8.59 11.88 11.77
CA ALA A 94 9.81 11.39 11.12
C ALA A 94 10.48 10.23 11.88
N VAL A 95 9.71 9.39 12.54
CA VAL A 95 10.21 8.14 13.12
C VAL A 95 10.61 7.19 11.98
N PRO A 96 11.82 6.60 12.01
CA PRO A 96 12.30 5.69 10.96
C PRO A 96 11.60 4.33 11.06
N LEU A 97 10.36 4.28 10.56
CA LEU A 97 9.49 3.12 10.61
C LEU A 97 9.12 2.67 9.19
N VAL A 98 9.20 1.38 8.95
CA VAL A 98 8.70 0.74 7.74
C VAL A 98 7.54 -0.19 8.09
N GLY A 99 6.39 -0.02 7.42
CA GLY A 99 5.30 -0.99 7.50
C GLY A 99 5.61 -2.21 6.64
N VAL A 100 5.24 -3.40 7.13
CA VAL A 100 5.34 -4.65 6.37
C VAL A 100 3.98 -5.36 6.42
N GLY A 101 3.41 -5.63 5.25
CA GLY A 101 2.11 -6.29 5.11
C GLY A 101 2.04 -7.19 3.90
N LEU A 102 0.85 -7.64 3.54
CA LEU A 102 0.59 -8.55 2.43
C LEU A 102 -0.08 -7.82 1.26
N LEU A 103 0.29 -8.19 0.04
CA LEU A 103 -0.31 -7.69 -1.19
C LEU A 103 -1.50 -8.58 -1.59
N TYR A 104 -2.65 -8.32 -1.01
CA TYR A 104 -3.84 -9.14 -1.29
C TYR A 104 -4.36 -8.93 -2.71
N ARG A 105 -4.45 -10.01 -3.48
CA ARG A 105 -5.02 -10.00 -4.83
C ARG A 105 -6.49 -9.57 -4.84
N LYS A 106 -7.25 -9.97 -3.84
CA LYS A 106 -8.65 -9.56 -3.65
C LYS A 106 -8.80 -8.69 -2.41
N GLY A 107 -9.59 -7.63 -2.54
CA GLY A 107 -9.97 -6.79 -1.42
C GLY A 107 -10.99 -7.47 -0.51
N TYR A 108 -11.43 -6.72 0.52
CA TYR A 108 -12.49 -7.18 1.42
C TYR A 108 -13.83 -7.33 0.69
N VAL A 109 -14.73 -8.14 1.25
CA VAL A 109 -16.04 -8.42 0.68
C VAL A 109 -16.84 -7.12 0.44
N GLN A 110 -17.41 -7.02 -0.75
CA GLN A 110 -18.43 -6.03 -1.09
C GLN A 110 -19.80 -6.70 -1.11
N GLN A 111 -20.72 -6.14 -0.35
CA GLN A 111 -22.11 -6.57 -0.34
C GLN A 111 -22.86 -5.84 -1.43
N VAL A 112 -23.48 -6.59 -2.35
CA VAL A 112 -24.30 -6.04 -3.43
C VAL A 112 -25.66 -6.74 -3.44
N LEU A 113 -26.70 -6.07 -3.93
CA LEU A 113 -28.00 -6.70 -4.15
C LEU A 113 -28.05 -7.24 -5.58
N ASN A 114 -28.53 -8.48 -5.71
CA ASN A 114 -28.85 -9.06 -7.02
C ASN A 114 -30.20 -8.54 -7.56
N ARG A 115 -30.64 -9.03 -8.72
CA ARG A 115 -31.91 -8.63 -9.35
C ARG A 115 -33.14 -8.97 -8.52
N ASP A 116 -33.03 -9.95 -7.64
CA ASP A 116 -34.12 -10.43 -6.77
C ASP A 116 -34.07 -9.78 -5.37
N ASN A 117 -33.26 -8.74 -5.21
CA ASN A 117 -32.99 -8.03 -3.95
C ASN A 117 -32.36 -8.88 -2.84
N TRP A 118 -31.71 -10.00 -3.21
CA TRP A 118 -30.91 -10.76 -2.27
C TRP A 118 -29.49 -10.21 -2.19
N GLN A 119 -28.94 -10.17 -0.98
CA GLN A 119 -27.55 -9.83 -0.75
C GLN A 119 -26.65 -10.95 -1.28
N VAL A 120 -25.67 -10.55 -2.08
CA VAL A 120 -24.59 -11.42 -2.57
C VAL A 120 -23.24 -10.80 -2.25
N GLU A 121 -22.25 -11.64 -2.06
CA GLU A 121 -20.88 -11.23 -1.81
C GLU A 121 -20.11 -11.10 -3.12
N ARG A 122 -19.33 -10.04 -3.22
CA ARG A 122 -18.42 -9.80 -4.34
C ARG A 122 -17.03 -9.52 -3.80
N TYR A 123 -16.03 -10.17 -4.40
CA TYR A 123 -14.61 -9.97 -4.07
C TYR A 123 -13.89 -9.38 -5.29
N PRO A 124 -13.78 -8.05 -5.39
CA PRO A 124 -13.12 -7.43 -6.53
C PRO A 124 -11.63 -7.71 -6.51
N GLU A 125 -11.07 -8.04 -7.67
CA GLU A 125 -9.62 -8.16 -7.84
C GLU A 125 -8.97 -6.78 -7.87
N ASN A 126 -7.82 -6.67 -7.24
CA ASN A 126 -7.03 -5.45 -7.19
C ASN A 126 -6.15 -5.33 -8.44
N ASP A 127 -6.27 -4.22 -9.13
CA ASP A 127 -5.41 -3.88 -10.25
C ASP A 127 -4.21 -3.06 -9.76
N TRP A 128 -3.16 -3.76 -9.35
CA TRP A 128 -1.96 -3.16 -8.75
C TRP A 128 -1.26 -2.15 -9.67
N TYR A 129 -1.36 -2.33 -10.99
CA TYR A 129 -0.74 -1.41 -11.96
C TYR A 129 -1.43 -0.05 -12.00
N ASN A 130 -2.71 -0.01 -11.67
CA ASN A 130 -3.52 1.20 -11.56
C ASN A 130 -3.70 1.69 -10.11
N MET A 131 -2.99 1.09 -9.14
CA MET A 131 -3.00 1.48 -7.74
C MET A 131 -1.68 2.19 -7.34
N PRO A 132 -1.65 2.93 -6.22
CA PRO A 132 -0.47 3.67 -5.78
C PRO A 132 0.61 2.76 -5.17
N VAL A 133 0.88 1.63 -5.81
CA VAL A 133 1.93 0.68 -5.45
C VAL A 133 2.98 0.59 -6.55
N GLN A 134 4.20 0.23 -6.20
CA GLN A 134 5.33 0.12 -7.11
C GLN A 134 6.07 -1.18 -6.86
N ILE A 135 6.45 -1.88 -7.93
CA ILE A 135 7.35 -3.02 -7.83
C ILE A 135 8.73 -2.52 -7.40
N VAL A 136 9.29 -3.11 -6.34
CA VAL A 136 10.68 -2.85 -5.97
C VAL A 136 11.59 -3.60 -6.96
N LYS A 137 12.59 -2.91 -7.47
CA LYS A 137 13.53 -3.47 -8.44
C LYS A 137 14.86 -3.84 -7.77
N ASN A 138 15.46 -4.92 -8.25
CA ASN A 138 16.81 -5.31 -7.89
C ASN A 138 17.87 -4.47 -8.66
N ALA A 139 19.15 -4.69 -8.38
CA ALA A 139 20.26 -3.95 -9.00
C ALA A 139 20.33 -4.13 -10.54
N GLN A 140 19.74 -5.19 -11.09
CA GLN A 140 19.68 -5.47 -12.53
C GLN A 140 18.43 -4.88 -13.20
N GLY A 141 17.59 -4.15 -12.44
CA GLY A 141 16.36 -3.51 -12.94
C GLY A 141 15.13 -4.43 -13.02
N GLY A 142 15.26 -5.70 -12.69
CA GLY A 142 14.16 -6.65 -12.59
C GLY A 142 13.41 -6.57 -11.25
N PRO A 143 12.24 -7.22 -11.10
CA PRO A 143 11.52 -7.28 -9.84
C PRO A 143 12.38 -7.89 -8.73
N LEU A 144 12.42 -7.22 -7.57
CA LEU A 144 13.08 -7.78 -6.39
C LEU A 144 12.25 -8.94 -5.83
N ARG A 145 12.93 -10.05 -5.57
CA ARG A 145 12.37 -11.23 -4.92
C ARG A 145 13.30 -11.67 -3.80
N ILE A 146 12.70 -12.15 -2.73
CA ILE A 146 13.42 -12.76 -1.60
C ILE A 146 12.95 -14.19 -1.42
N ASP A 147 13.76 -14.98 -0.75
CA ASP A 147 13.45 -16.33 -0.33
C ASP A 147 13.09 -16.34 1.15
N VAL A 148 11.95 -16.94 1.49
CA VAL A 148 11.48 -17.10 2.86
C VAL A 148 11.25 -18.58 3.14
N GLN A 149 11.80 -19.08 4.23
CA GLN A 149 11.56 -20.44 4.69
C GLN A 149 10.30 -20.47 5.57
N LEU A 150 9.30 -21.24 5.15
CA LEU A 150 8.07 -21.46 5.90
C LEU A 150 7.72 -22.95 5.85
N ASP A 151 7.53 -23.58 7.00
CA ASP A 151 7.20 -25.00 7.15
C ASP A 151 8.09 -25.97 6.35
N GLY A 152 9.37 -25.61 6.22
CA GLY A 152 10.36 -26.39 5.46
C GLY A 152 10.33 -26.19 3.95
N GLU A 153 9.42 -25.37 3.44
CA GLU A 153 9.34 -24.97 2.03
C GLU A 153 10.03 -23.62 1.80
N ASN A 154 10.74 -23.48 0.68
CA ASN A 154 11.34 -22.21 0.26
C ASN A 154 10.34 -21.43 -0.62
N ILE A 155 9.82 -20.34 -0.08
CA ILE A 155 8.81 -19.50 -0.72
C ILE A 155 9.48 -18.30 -1.38
N LYS A 156 9.21 -18.08 -2.66
CA LYS A 156 9.57 -16.85 -3.36
C LYS A 156 8.57 -15.74 -3.04
N VAL A 157 9.06 -14.59 -2.62
CA VAL A 157 8.22 -13.44 -2.26
C VAL A 157 8.60 -12.23 -3.09
N GLY A 158 7.65 -11.69 -3.84
CA GLY A 158 7.78 -10.44 -4.57
C GLY A 158 7.62 -9.25 -3.63
N ILE A 159 8.38 -8.20 -3.88
CA ILE A 159 8.40 -7.01 -3.02
C ILE A 159 7.79 -5.82 -3.75
N TRP A 160 6.76 -5.24 -3.13
CA TRP A 160 6.11 -4.03 -3.58
C TRP A 160 6.25 -2.94 -2.52
N LYS A 161 6.15 -1.69 -2.93
CA LYS A 161 6.31 -0.51 -2.06
C LYS A 161 5.20 0.50 -2.29
N VAL A 162 4.68 1.03 -1.19
CA VAL A 162 3.78 2.19 -1.15
C VAL A 162 4.48 3.31 -0.38
N PRO A 163 4.72 4.47 -0.99
CA PRO A 163 5.18 5.63 -0.25
C PRO A 163 4.09 6.15 0.69
N VAL A 164 4.42 6.39 1.96
CA VAL A 164 3.52 6.95 2.97
C VAL A 164 4.23 8.12 3.65
N GLY A 165 4.18 9.28 3.02
CA GLY A 165 4.99 10.42 3.40
C GLY A 165 6.48 10.09 3.37
N ARG A 166 7.18 10.29 4.50
CA ARG A 166 8.60 9.97 4.67
C ARG A 166 8.86 8.47 4.80
N ASN A 167 7.85 7.71 5.22
CA ASN A 167 7.92 6.28 5.46
C ASN A 167 7.49 5.47 4.24
N SER A 168 7.61 4.18 4.35
CA SER A 168 7.20 3.24 3.30
C SER A 168 6.41 2.09 3.89
N LEU A 169 5.44 1.61 3.13
CA LEU A 169 4.80 0.33 3.36
C LEU A 169 5.36 -0.67 2.34
N ILE A 170 5.94 -1.74 2.83
CA ILE A 170 6.38 -2.88 2.03
C ILE A 170 5.27 -3.92 2.02
N LEU A 171 4.89 -4.36 0.84
CA LEU A 171 3.86 -5.38 0.65
C LEU A 171 4.48 -6.61 0.01
N LEU A 172 4.22 -7.76 0.62
CA LEU A 172 4.75 -9.06 0.25
C LEU A 172 3.76 -9.79 -0.64
N ASP A 173 4.24 -10.34 -1.77
CA ASP A 173 3.43 -11.05 -2.76
C ASP A 173 3.95 -12.48 -2.94
N THR A 174 3.12 -13.47 -2.58
CA THR A 174 3.42 -14.89 -2.81
C THR A 174 2.80 -15.44 -4.10
N ASN A 175 1.95 -14.67 -4.79
CA ASN A 175 1.29 -15.11 -6.01
C ASN A 175 2.23 -15.06 -7.22
N LEU A 176 3.35 -15.74 -7.11
CA LEU A 176 4.37 -15.84 -8.14
C LEU A 176 4.32 -17.21 -8.85
N PRO A 177 4.61 -17.27 -10.17
CA PRO A 177 4.63 -18.52 -10.93
C PRO A 177 5.60 -19.57 -10.36
N GLU A 178 6.65 -19.13 -9.67
CA GLU A 178 7.68 -19.99 -9.08
C GLU A 178 7.23 -20.71 -7.83
N ASN A 179 6.17 -20.25 -7.20
CA ASN A 179 5.63 -20.88 -5.99
C ASN A 179 4.65 -22.01 -6.31
N SER A 180 4.54 -22.95 -5.39
CA SER A 180 3.57 -24.03 -5.46
C SER A 180 2.12 -23.51 -5.44
N PRO A 181 1.13 -24.26 -5.96
CA PRO A 181 -0.28 -23.90 -5.86
C PRO A 181 -0.79 -23.71 -4.43
N GLN A 182 -0.14 -24.32 -3.44
CA GLN A 182 -0.48 -24.22 -2.02
C GLN A 182 -0.01 -22.90 -1.40
N VAL A 183 1.12 -22.37 -1.89
CA VAL A 183 1.74 -21.13 -1.38
C VAL A 183 1.12 -19.87 -1.97
N ARG A 184 0.78 -19.88 -3.27
CA ARG A 184 0.23 -18.70 -3.94
C ARG A 184 -0.98 -18.07 -3.25
N PRO A 185 -1.93 -18.84 -2.66
CA PRO A 185 -3.09 -18.30 -1.99
C PRO A 185 -2.83 -17.53 -0.70
N ILE A 186 -1.63 -17.58 -0.13
CA ILE A 186 -1.29 -16.82 1.10
C ILE A 186 -1.62 -15.33 0.94
N THR A 187 -1.40 -14.76 -0.25
CA THR A 187 -1.75 -13.36 -0.56
C THR A 187 -2.96 -13.23 -1.49
N GLU A 188 -3.81 -14.25 -1.57
CA GLU A 188 -4.98 -14.22 -2.47
C GLU A 188 -6.05 -13.27 -1.96
N GLN A 189 -6.42 -13.34 -0.68
CA GLN A 189 -7.59 -12.64 -0.16
C GLN A 189 -7.43 -12.24 1.31
N LEU A 190 -7.87 -11.02 1.61
CA LEU A 190 -8.02 -10.54 2.98
C LEU A 190 -9.28 -11.16 3.61
N TYR A 191 -9.11 -11.98 4.63
CA TYR A 191 -10.20 -12.71 5.30
C TYR A 191 -11.09 -13.51 4.34
N GLY A 192 -10.48 -14.40 3.59
CA GLY A 192 -11.17 -15.39 2.77
C GLY A 192 -11.37 -16.68 3.53
N GLY A 193 -12.20 -17.56 2.94
CA GLY A 193 -12.40 -18.92 3.40
C GLY A 193 -13.79 -19.18 3.99
N ASP A 194 -14.03 -20.46 4.23
CA ASP A 194 -15.25 -20.94 4.88
C ASP A 194 -15.25 -20.64 6.38
N ARG A 195 -16.29 -21.12 7.07
CA ARG A 195 -16.46 -20.91 8.51
C ARG A 195 -15.30 -21.49 9.33
N GLU A 196 -14.71 -22.60 8.87
CA GLU A 196 -13.63 -23.30 9.57
C GLU A 196 -12.31 -22.52 9.48
N ASN A 197 -12.01 -21.94 8.31
CA ASN A 197 -10.83 -21.09 8.11
C ASN A 197 -10.90 -19.73 8.82
N ARG A 198 -12.06 -19.33 9.36
CA ARG A 198 -12.21 -18.09 10.14
C ARG A 198 -12.03 -18.28 11.65
N ILE A 199 -11.87 -19.52 12.10
CA ILE A 199 -11.77 -19.86 13.53
C ILE A 199 -10.32 -20.17 13.93
N CYS A 200 -9.43 -20.38 12.98
CA CYS A 200 -8.01 -20.67 13.18
C CYS A 200 -7.16 -19.42 13.27
#